data_94055cdfea4be869ce5479f5fc8d8473
#
_entry.id   94055cdfea4be869ce5479f5fc8d8473
#
_cell.length_a   1.000
_cell.length_b   1.000
_cell.length_c   1.000
_cell.angle_alpha   90.00
_cell.angle_beta   90.00
_cell.angle_gamma   90.00
#
_symmetry.space_group_name_H-M   'P 1'
#
loop_
_entity.id
_entity.type
_entity.pdbx_description
1 polymer ?
#
loop_
_entity_poly.entity_id
_entity_poly.type
_entity_poly.pdbx_seq_one_letter_code
_entity_poly.pdbx_strand_id
1 'polypeptide(L)'
;RKAGLSEEQCHELSIAGLLHDIGKLEMAKYVYQKGQKPLTIEEIKYVRLHPTLGYAITSQNHYSDFIIKSILYHHENYDGSGFPSNLKEDEIPIGARILRICDVFAALISDRPYRRAFSWEKAVAIMIEEIKNFDLKLFLCFLEIIHDEVICERLRTCEQMKWDLEEDTLWQ
;
A
#
# COMPACT_ATOMS: atom_id res chain seq x y z
N ARG A 1 -8.59 3.46 -14.58
CA ARG A 1 -9.04 3.44 -16.01
C ARG A 1 -8.08 2.66 -16.91
N LYS A 2 -6.76 2.90 -16.89
CA LYS A 2 -5.78 2.15 -17.69
C LYS A 2 -5.81 0.63 -17.41
N ALA A 3 -6.14 0.23 -16.19
CA ALA A 3 -6.30 -1.16 -15.77
C ALA A 3 -7.67 -1.78 -16.12
N GLY A 4 -8.49 -1.12 -16.92
CA GLY A 4 -9.81 -1.61 -17.34
C GLY A 4 -10.95 -1.44 -16.34
N LEU A 5 -10.74 -0.70 -15.23
CA LEU A 5 -11.78 -0.41 -14.25
C LEU A 5 -12.78 0.61 -14.78
N SER A 6 -14.06 0.42 -14.43
CA SER A 6 -15.10 1.43 -14.64
C SER A 6 -14.84 2.68 -13.80
N GLU A 7 -15.53 3.77 -14.07
CA GLU A 7 -15.41 5.01 -13.31
C GLU A 7 -15.86 4.83 -11.84
N GLU A 8 -16.92 4.06 -11.64
CA GLU A 8 -17.42 3.66 -10.34
C GLU A 8 -16.39 2.85 -9.56
N GLN A 9 -15.80 1.82 -10.20
CA GLN A 9 -14.73 1.02 -9.59
C GLN A 9 -13.47 1.85 -9.27
N CYS A 10 -13.13 2.85 -10.08
CA CYS A 10 -12.03 3.77 -9.77
C CYS A 10 -12.32 4.61 -8.51
N HIS A 11 -13.57 5.05 -8.34
CA HIS A 11 -13.99 5.77 -7.14
C HIS A 11 -13.96 4.85 -5.91
N GLU A 12 -14.53 3.67 -6.01
CA GLU A 12 -14.51 2.66 -4.96
C GLU A 12 -13.08 2.27 -4.56
N LEU A 13 -12.17 2.11 -5.54
CA LEU A 13 -10.77 1.82 -5.28
C LEU A 13 -10.07 2.95 -4.51
N SER A 14 -10.45 4.20 -4.79
CA SER A 14 -9.92 5.35 -4.03
C SER A 14 -10.36 5.30 -2.56
N ILE A 15 -11.62 4.93 -2.31
CA ILE A 15 -12.14 4.71 -0.94
C ILE A 15 -11.41 3.55 -0.28
N ALA A 16 -11.25 2.42 -0.98
CA ALA A 16 -10.52 1.27 -0.47
C ALA A 16 -9.06 1.65 -0.12
N GLY A 17 -8.40 2.46 -0.96
CA GLY A 17 -7.05 2.97 -0.70
C GLY A 17 -6.94 3.84 0.55
N LEU A 18 -7.96 4.65 0.85
CA LEU A 18 -8.01 5.44 2.08
C LEU A 18 -8.23 4.57 3.33
N LEU A 19 -8.96 3.48 3.19
CA LEU A 19 -9.41 2.65 4.31
C LEU A 19 -8.61 1.33 4.47
N HIS A 20 -7.68 0.99 3.57
CA HIS A 20 -7.02 -0.32 3.56
C HIS A 20 -6.37 -0.69 4.90
N ASP A 21 -5.86 0.30 5.59
CA ASP A 21 -5.16 0.17 6.87
C ASP A 21 -6.04 0.47 8.11
N ILE A 22 -7.38 0.67 7.95
CA ILE A 22 -8.27 1.04 9.05
C ILE A 22 -8.22 0.05 10.21
N GLY A 23 -7.97 -1.24 9.93
CA GLY A 23 -7.82 -2.27 10.95
C GLY A 23 -6.62 -2.06 11.89
N LYS A 24 -5.63 -1.23 11.50
CA LYS A 24 -4.51 -0.87 12.36
C LYS A 24 -4.92 0.00 13.56
N LEU A 25 -6.08 0.68 13.49
CA LEU A 25 -6.60 1.48 14.62
C LEU A 25 -6.88 0.59 15.84
N GLU A 26 -7.40 -0.61 15.64
CA GLU A 26 -7.63 -1.58 16.73
C GLU A 26 -6.33 -2.04 17.39
N MET A 27 -5.24 -1.97 16.65
CA MET A 27 -3.91 -2.39 17.10
C MET A 27 -3.07 -1.24 17.66
N ALA A 28 -3.50 0.01 17.48
CA ALA A 28 -2.74 1.21 17.81
C ALA A 28 -2.26 1.20 19.27
N LYS A 29 -3.09 0.76 20.19
CA LYS A 29 -2.77 0.65 21.63
C LYS A 29 -1.58 -0.29 21.92
N TYR A 30 -1.39 -1.32 21.10
CA TYR A 30 -0.37 -2.34 21.32
C TYR A 30 0.93 -2.06 20.55
N VAL A 31 0.81 -1.49 19.34
CA VAL A 31 1.94 -1.30 18.43
C VAL A 31 2.65 0.04 18.66
N TYR A 32 1.90 1.12 18.92
CA TYR A 32 2.46 2.47 19.01
C TYR A 32 2.97 2.86 20.40
N GLN A 33 2.66 2.12 21.47
CA GLN A 33 3.15 2.41 22.82
C GLN A 33 4.64 2.11 23.02
N LYS A 34 5.30 1.42 22.10
CA LYS A 34 6.70 0.96 22.25
C LYS A 34 7.76 1.92 21.69
N GLY A 35 7.39 3.05 21.12
CA GLY A 35 8.34 3.98 20.52
C GLY A 35 9.05 3.37 19.28
N GLN A 36 10.32 3.71 19.08
CA GLN A 36 11.11 3.31 17.89
C GLN A 36 11.69 1.88 17.93
N LYS A 37 11.25 1.01 18.83
CA LYS A 37 11.78 -0.36 18.92
C LYS A 37 11.23 -1.22 17.77
N PRO A 38 12.06 -2.10 17.17
CA PRO A 38 11.59 -3.06 16.16
C PRO A 38 10.48 -3.94 16.72
N LEU A 39 9.54 -4.31 15.85
CA LEU A 39 8.46 -5.24 16.21
C LEU A 39 9.02 -6.64 16.43
N THR A 40 8.55 -7.32 17.46
CA THR A 40 8.82 -8.75 17.67
C THR A 40 8.07 -9.60 16.62
N ILE A 41 8.42 -10.88 16.53
CA ILE A 41 7.76 -11.82 15.61
C ILE A 41 6.27 -11.94 15.93
N GLU A 42 5.91 -11.97 17.22
CA GLU A 42 4.52 -12.01 17.68
C GLU A 42 3.76 -10.76 17.29
N GLU A 43 4.37 -9.59 17.40
CA GLU A 43 3.78 -8.32 17.01
C GLU A 43 3.59 -8.22 15.49
N ILE A 44 4.54 -8.72 14.70
CA ILE A 44 4.39 -8.82 13.25
C ILE A 44 3.22 -9.72 12.88
N LYS A 45 3.07 -10.89 13.55
CA LYS A 45 1.90 -11.77 13.35
C LYS A 45 0.60 -11.06 13.70
N TYR A 46 0.59 -10.28 14.77
CA TYR A 46 -0.57 -9.51 15.18
C TYR A 46 -0.90 -8.42 14.16
N VAL A 47 0.10 -7.67 13.68
CA VAL A 47 -0.10 -6.65 12.63
C VAL A 47 -0.70 -7.25 11.36
N ARG A 48 -0.37 -8.50 11.02
CA ARG A 48 -0.96 -9.18 9.84
C ARG A 48 -2.46 -9.44 9.94
N LEU A 49 -3.10 -9.18 11.08
CA LEU A 49 -4.55 -9.28 11.23
C LEU A 49 -5.30 -8.03 10.74
N HIS A 50 -4.59 -6.89 10.49
CA HIS A 50 -5.28 -5.65 10.13
C HIS A 50 -6.15 -5.72 8.87
N PRO A 51 -5.85 -6.52 7.81
CA PRO A 51 -6.77 -6.62 6.68
C PRO A 51 -8.09 -7.29 7.07
N THR A 52 -8.03 -8.33 7.91
CA THR A 52 -9.23 -9.03 8.42
C THR A 52 -10.05 -8.12 9.34
N LEU A 53 -9.39 -7.34 10.20
CA LEU A 53 -10.07 -6.35 11.05
C LEU A 53 -10.65 -5.21 10.20
N GLY A 54 -9.93 -4.73 9.21
CA GLY A 54 -10.42 -3.75 8.25
C GLY A 54 -11.66 -4.24 7.49
N TYR A 55 -11.64 -5.49 7.04
CA TYR A 55 -12.81 -6.15 6.46
C TYR A 55 -13.99 -6.16 7.44
N ALA A 56 -13.78 -6.56 8.68
CA ALA A 56 -14.85 -6.62 9.69
C ALA A 56 -15.46 -5.24 9.95
N ILE A 57 -14.64 -4.19 10.06
CA ILE A 57 -15.09 -2.80 10.25
C ILE A 57 -15.90 -2.33 9.05
N THR A 58 -15.36 -2.51 7.84
CA THR A 58 -15.98 -1.98 6.62
C THR A 58 -17.24 -2.74 6.23
N SER A 59 -17.31 -4.06 6.47
CA SER A 59 -18.50 -4.87 6.22
C SER A 59 -19.71 -4.43 7.04
N GLN A 60 -19.51 -3.92 8.26
CA GLN A 60 -20.58 -3.41 9.11
C GLN A 60 -21.11 -2.03 8.67
N ASN A 61 -20.37 -1.32 7.81
CA ASN A 61 -20.68 0.04 7.37
C ASN A 61 -21.20 0.12 5.92
N HIS A 62 -21.74 -0.98 5.39
CA HIS A 62 -22.41 -1.05 4.09
C HIS A 62 -21.55 -0.63 2.87
N TYR A 63 -20.24 -0.76 2.95
CA TYR A 63 -19.38 -0.62 1.77
C TYR A 63 -19.61 -1.75 0.77
N SER A 64 -19.36 -1.48 -0.51
CA SER A 64 -19.52 -2.48 -1.56
C SER A 64 -18.55 -3.67 -1.41
N ASP A 65 -18.93 -4.80 -1.98
CA ASP A 65 -18.08 -5.99 -2.06
C ASP A 65 -16.71 -5.69 -2.68
N PHE A 66 -16.64 -4.77 -3.64
CA PHE A 66 -15.40 -4.36 -4.26
C PHE A 66 -14.46 -3.68 -3.25
N ILE A 67 -14.98 -2.75 -2.44
CA ILE A 67 -14.19 -2.05 -1.42
C ILE A 67 -13.72 -3.02 -0.35
N ILE A 68 -14.63 -3.77 0.27
CA ILE A 68 -14.30 -4.63 1.42
C ILE A 68 -13.35 -5.78 1.04
N LYS A 69 -13.51 -6.37 -0.17
CA LYS A 69 -12.60 -7.41 -0.66
C LYS A 69 -11.24 -6.82 -1.07
N SER A 70 -11.20 -5.60 -1.60
CA SER A 70 -9.94 -4.91 -1.87
C SER A 70 -9.14 -4.68 -0.58
N ILE A 71 -9.82 -4.30 0.51
CA ILE A 71 -9.22 -4.12 1.84
C ILE A 71 -8.76 -5.46 2.44
N LEU A 72 -9.58 -6.52 2.35
CA LEU A 72 -9.24 -7.81 2.94
C LEU A 72 -7.98 -8.43 2.32
N TYR A 73 -7.83 -8.29 0.99
CA TYR A 73 -6.81 -9.02 0.23
C TYR A 73 -5.65 -8.16 -0.27
N HIS A 74 -5.51 -6.91 0.19
CA HIS A 74 -4.46 -6.00 -0.30
C HIS A 74 -3.02 -6.44 0.04
N HIS A 75 -2.84 -7.43 0.90
CA HIS A 75 -1.55 -8.05 1.19
C HIS A 75 -1.37 -9.43 0.56
N GLU A 76 -2.29 -9.86 -0.29
CA GLU A 76 -2.05 -11.04 -1.11
C GLU A 76 -0.99 -10.76 -2.18
N ASN A 77 -0.11 -11.71 -2.40
CA ASN A 77 0.90 -11.68 -3.46
C ASN A 77 0.42 -12.53 -4.64
N TYR A 78 0.68 -12.08 -5.85
CA TYR A 78 0.23 -12.75 -7.07
C TYR A 78 0.72 -14.19 -7.18
N ASP A 79 1.88 -14.52 -6.58
CA ASP A 79 2.44 -15.87 -6.48
C ASP A 79 1.81 -16.74 -5.38
N GLY A 80 0.89 -16.20 -4.57
CA GLY A 80 0.23 -16.89 -3.46
C GLY A 80 1.02 -16.93 -2.15
N SER A 81 2.13 -16.20 -2.05
CA SER A 81 2.93 -16.10 -0.81
C SER A 81 2.40 -15.03 0.16
N GLY A 82 1.28 -14.37 -0.18
CA GLY A 82 0.67 -13.31 0.60
C GLY A 82 -0.18 -13.78 1.78
N PHE A 83 -1.03 -12.90 2.29
CA PHE A 83 -1.97 -13.18 3.37
C PHE A 83 -3.23 -12.29 3.22
N PRO A 84 -4.38 -12.64 3.81
CA PRO A 84 -4.58 -13.67 4.86
C PRO A 84 -4.92 -15.06 4.31
N SER A 85 -5.26 -15.21 3.03
CA SER A 85 -5.85 -16.45 2.48
C SER A 85 -4.92 -17.19 1.53
N ASN A 86 -3.76 -16.63 1.18
CA ASN A 86 -2.80 -17.17 0.22
C ASN A 86 -3.41 -17.38 -1.18
N LEU A 87 -4.28 -16.47 -1.61
CA LEU A 87 -4.86 -16.45 -2.94
C LEU A 87 -3.79 -16.24 -4.00
N LYS A 88 -4.01 -16.80 -5.20
CA LYS A 88 -3.06 -16.71 -6.32
C LYS A 88 -3.72 -16.08 -7.55
N GLU A 89 -2.91 -15.37 -8.29
CA GLU A 89 -3.29 -14.88 -9.62
C GLU A 89 -4.67 -14.21 -9.64
N ASP A 90 -5.58 -14.67 -10.48
CA ASP A 90 -6.91 -14.10 -10.67
C ASP A 90 -7.90 -14.43 -9.53
N GLU A 91 -7.53 -15.28 -8.57
CA GLU A 91 -8.30 -15.47 -7.34
C GLU A 91 -8.28 -14.20 -6.50
N ILE A 92 -7.22 -13.39 -6.64
CA ILE A 92 -7.09 -12.11 -5.93
C ILE A 92 -7.96 -11.06 -6.63
N PRO A 93 -8.91 -10.41 -5.95
CA PRO A 93 -9.72 -9.34 -6.53
C PRO A 93 -8.86 -8.23 -7.16
N ILE A 94 -9.26 -7.73 -8.32
CA ILE A 94 -8.47 -6.74 -9.06
C ILE A 94 -8.14 -5.48 -8.23
N GLY A 95 -9.07 -5.02 -7.39
CA GLY A 95 -8.84 -3.89 -6.50
C GLY A 95 -7.71 -4.16 -5.50
N ALA A 96 -7.65 -5.36 -4.93
CA ALA A 96 -6.59 -5.78 -4.02
C ALA A 96 -5.23 -5.86 -4.73
N ARG A 97 -5.19 -6.40 -5.98
CA ARG A 97 -3.95 -6.44 -6.79
C ARG A 97 -3.41 -5.04 -7.07
N ILE A 98 -4.28 -4.07 -7.35
CA ILE A 98 -3.87 -2.68 -7.57
C ILE A 98 -3.40 -2.05 -6.26
N LEU A 99 -4.15 -2.22 -5.17
CA LEU A 99 -3.75 -1.70 -3.84
C LEU A 99 -2.40 -2.26 -3.42
N ARG A 100 -2.11 -3.54 -3.68
CA ARG A 100 -0.81 -4.16 -3.37
C ARG A 100 0.35 -3.43 -4.02
N ILE A 101 0.23 -3.07 -5.31
CA ILE A 101 1.25 -2.30 -6.04
C ILE A 101 1.41 -0.90 -5.43
N CYS A 102 0.29 -0.20 -5.22
CA CYS A 102 0.28 1.16 -4.72
C CYS A 102 0.82 1.25 -3.28
N ASP A 103 0.43 0.31 -2.40
CA ASP A 103 0.87 0.28 -1.00
C ASP A 103 2.37 0.03 -0.89
N VAL A 104 2.91 -0.94 -1.65
CA VAL A 104 4.36 -1.20 -1.66
C VAL A 104 5.13 0.01 -2.15
N PHE A 105 4.68 0.64 -3.24
CA PHE A 105 5.33 1.84 -3.75
C PHE A 105 5.28 2.99 -2.73
N ALA A 106 4.10 3.29 -2.17
CA ALA A 106 3.93 4.32 -1.16
C ALA A 106 4.79 4.06 0.08
N ALA A 107 4.87 2.78 0.52
CA ALA A 107 5.71 2.40 1.63
C ALA A 107 7.21 2.61 1.35
N LEU A 108 7.68 2.38 0.13
CA LEU A 108 9.08 2.56 -0.25
C LEU A 108 9.48 4.04 -0.32
N ILE A 109 8.62 4.91 -0.84
CA ILE A 109 8.86 6.35 -0.98
C ILE A 109 8.49 7.17 0.27
N SER A 110 8.12 6.51 1.37
CA SER A 110 7.80 7.15 2.65
C SER A 110 8.88 6.86 3.69
N ASP A 111 9.12 7.84 4.58
CA ASP A 111 9.98 7.64 5.74
C ASP A 111 9.35 6.64 6.71
N ARG A 112 10.20 5.82 7.29
CA ARG A 112 9.83 4.84 8.32
C ARG A 112 10.73 5.05 9.54
N PRO A 113 10.31 4.68 10.75
CA PRO A 113 11.12 4.88 11.97
C PRO A 113 12.53 4.29 11.90
N TYR A 114 12.75 3.33 11.00
CA TYR A 114 14.01 2.59 10.85
C TYR A 114 14.68 2.78 9.48
N ARG A 115 14.08 3.59 8.57
CA ARG A 115 14.59 3.77 7.20
C ARG A 115 14.03 5.07 6.59
N ARG A 116 14.89 5.86 5.95
CA ARG A 116 14.47 6.98 5.10
C ARG A 116 13.74 6.50 3.84
N ALA A 117 12.96 7.40 3.27
CA ALA A 117 12.34 7.18 1.96
C ALA A 117 13.40 6.87 0.89
N PHE A 118 13.08 5.98 -0.01
CA PHE A 118 13.84 5.84 -1.27
C PHE A 118 13.35 6.87 -2.28
N SER A 119 14.20 7.23 -3.27
CA SER A 119 13.71 7.91 -4.45
C SER A 119 12.71 7.03 -5.19
N TRP A 120 11.81 7.64 -5.95
CA TRP A 120 10.78 6.86 -6.66
C TRP A 120 11.39 5.90 -7.69
N GLU A 121 12.51 6.27 -8.35
CA GLU A 121 13.24 5.38 -9.27
C GLU A 121 13.81 4.17 -8.53
N LYS A 122 14.40 4.38 -7.35
CA LYS A 122 14.93 3.28 -6.53
C LYS A 122 13.80 2.38 -6.02
N ALA A 123 12.66 2.95 -5.66
CA ALA A 123 11.49 2.19 -5.26
C ALA A 123 11.01 1.27 -6.38
N VAL A 124 10.92 1.77 -7.62
CA VAL A 124 10.58 0.98 -8.80
C VAL A 124 11.58 -0.15 -9.03
N ALA A 125 12.89 0.13 -8.93
CA ALA A 125 13.91 -0.90 -9.10
C ALA A 125 13.74 -2.04 -8.07
N ILE A 126 13.47 -1.72 -6.80
CA ILE A 126 13.20 -2.72 -5.75
C ILE A 126 11.93 -3.53 -6.09
N MET A 127 10.87 -2.88 -6.57
CA MET A 127 9.64 -3.58 -6.94
C MET A 127 9.83 -4.52 -8.14
N ILE A 128 10.71 -4.18 -9.07
CA ILE A 128 11.06 -5.05 -10.21
C ILE A 128 11.78 -6.33 -9.71
N GLU A 129 12.64 -6.24 -8.71
CA GLU A 129 13.30 -7.41 -8.10
C GLU A 129 12.27 -8.38 -7.45
N GLU A 130 11.13 -7.83 -7.00
CA GLU A 130 10.04 -8.57 -6.35
C GLU A 130 8.82 -8.76 -7.28
N ILE A 131 9.03 -8.73 -8.62
CA ILE A 131 7.95 -8.70 -9.62
C ILE A 131 6.95 -9.86 -9.51
N LYS A 132 7.37 -11.02 -8.99
CA LYS A 132 6.52 -12.19 -8.77
C LYS A 132 5.36 -11.94 -7.79
N ASN A 133 5.48 -10.92 -6.95
CA ASN A 133 4.45 -10.54 -5.98
C ASN A 133 3.30 -9.75 -6.61
N PHE A 134 3.46 -9.28 -7.85
CA PHE A 134 2.54 -8.37 -8.52
C PHE A 134 1.93 -8.99 -9.77
N ASP A 135 0.68 -8.62 -10.08
CA ASP A 135 0.12 -8.83 -11.41
C ASP A 135 0.91 -8.02 -12.44
N LEU A 136 1.59 -8.69 -13.35
CA LEU A 136 2.48 -8.05 -14.31
C LEU A 136 1.76 -7.04 -15.21
N LYS A 137 0.51 -7.32 -15.60
CA LYS A 137 -0.27 -6.40 -16.45
C LYS A 137 -0.58 -5.10 -15.70
N LEU A 138 -1.01 -5.22 -14.46
CA LEU A 138 -1.30 -4.08 -13.61
C LEU A 138 -0.03 -3.31 -13.25
N PHE A 139 1.08 -4.02 -13.03
CA PHE A 139 2.38 -3.41 -12.76
C PHE A 139 2.90 -2.61 -13.98
N LEU A 140 2.72 -3.11 -15.20
CA LEU A 140 3.06 -2.35 -16.41
C LEU A 140 2.20 -1.09 -16.55
N CYS A 141 0.90 -1.18 -16.29
CA CYS A 141 0.03 0.01 -16.24
C CYS A 141 0.48 1.03 -15.18
N PHE A 142 0.93 0.55 -14.02
CA PHE A 142 1.49 1.39 -12.97
C PHE A 142 2.76 2.09 -13.45
N LEU A 143 3.70 1.37 -14.09
CA LEU A 143 4.93 1.95 -14.64
C LEU A 143 4.63 3.04 -15.67
N GLU A 144 3.66 2.84 -16.57
CA GLU A 144 3.24 3.88 -17.51
C GLU A 144 2.73 5.14 -16.82
N ILE A 145 2.01 4.98 -15.69
CA ILE A 145 1.46 6.12 -14.94
C ILE A 145 2.57 6.89 -14.25
N ILE A 146 3.49 6.21 -13.56
CA ILE A 146 4.54 6.90 -12.79
C ILE A 146 5.62 7.52 -13.68
N HIS A 147 5.74 7.09 -14.95
CA HIS A 147 6.63 7.72 -15.94
C HIS A 147 5.92 8.80 -16.79
N ASP A 148 4.66 9.09 -16.53
CA ASP A 148 3.99 10.25 -17.11
C ASP A 148 4.64 11.54 -16.59
N GLU A 149 4.92 12.51 -17.48
CA GLU A 149 5.66 13.72 -17.15
C GLU A 149 5.06 14.49 -15.98
N VAL A 150 3.71 14.59 -15.93
CA VAL A 150 3.01 15.31 -14.86
C VAL A 150 3.18 14.60 -13.52
N ILE A 151 3.13 13.28 -13.55
CA ILE A 151 3.30 12.46 -12.33
C ILE A 151 4.75 12.49 -11.87
N CYS A 152 5.72 12.35 -12.78
CA CYS A 152 7.15 12.47 -12.47
C CYS A 152 7.46 13.81 -11.79
N GLU A 153 6.92 14.92 -12.29
CA GLU A 153 7.14 16.23 -11.70
C GLU A 153 6.55 16.33 -10.29
N ARG A 154 5.35 15.78 -10.09
CA ARG A 154 4.74 15.71 -8.75
C ARG A 154 5.57 14.88 -7.77
N LEU A 155 6.09 13.73 -8.20
CA LEU A 155 6.94 12.89 -7.35
C LEU A 155 8.23 13.63 -6.96
N ARG A 156 8.90 14.29 -7.90
CA ARG A 156 10.09 15.12 -7.63
C ARG A 156 9.80 16.27 -6.67
N THR A 157 8.69 16.97 -6.88
CA THR A 157 8.26 18.05 -5.99
C THR A 157 8.02 17.54 -4.57
N CYS A 158 7.37 16.40 -4.42
CA CYS A 158 7.16 15.78 -3.10
C CYS A 158 8.47 15.36 -2.42
N GLU A 159 9.45 14.88 -3.19
CA GLU A 159 10.79 14.57 -2.67
C GLU A 159 11.50 15.84 -2.19
N GLN A 160 11.47 16.89 -2.97
CA GLN A 160 12.13 18.17 -2.66
C GLN A 160 11.53 18.84 -1.42
N MET A 161 10.21 18.88 -1.29
CA MET A 161 9.52 19.40 -0.10
C MET A 161 9.90 18.66 1.18
N LYS A 162 10.22 17.37 1.13
CA LYS A 162 10.71 16.63 2.28
C LYS A 162 12.11 17.08 2.71
N TRP A 163 13.01 17.33 1.77
CA TRP A 163 14.36 17.82 2.06
C TRP A 163 14.33 19.21 2.70
N ASP A 164 13.52 20.12 2.16
CA ASP A 164 13.39 21.50 2.65
C ASP A 164 12.88 21.52 4.11
N LEU A 165 11.92 20.65 4.47
CA LEU A 165 11.42 20.52 5.84
C LEU A 165 12.44 19.93 6.81
N GLU A 166 13.36 19.09 6.35
CA GLU A 166 14.43 18.53 7.18
C GLU A 166 15.55 19.56 7.43
N GLU A 167 15.89 20.40 6.44
CA GLU A 167 16.87 21.49 6.64
C GLU A 167 16.39 22.52 7.66
N ASP A 168 15.10 22.90 7.65
CA ASP A 168 14.51 23.82 8.60
C ASP A 168 14.49 23.29 10.05
N THR A 169 14.45 21.97 10.25
CA THR A 169 14.48 21.35 11.58
C THR A 169 15.88 21.18 12.17
N LEU A 170 16.94 21.28 11.36
CA LEU A 170 18.33 21.20 11.82
C LEU A 170 18.85 22.50 12.46
N TRP A 171 18.10 23.60 12.37
CA TRP A 171 18.49 24.93 12.88
C TRP A 171 17.66 25.41 14.09
N GLN A 172 16.86 24.54 14.69
CA GLN A 172 16.14 24.76 15.94
C GLN A 172 16.68 23.85 17.07
#